data_ee3f534bd73b16989235a45f3cf0f0f7
#
_entry.id   ee3f534bd73b16989235a45f3cf0f0f7
#
_cell.length_a   1.000
_cell.length_b   1.000
_cell.length_c   1.000
_cell.angle_alpha   90.00
_cell.angle_beta   90.00
_cell.angle_gamma   90.00
#
_symmetry.space_group_name_H-M   'P 1'
#
loop_
_entity.id
_entity.type
_entity.pdbx_description
1 polymer ?
#
loop_
_entity_poly.entity_id
_entity_poly.type
_entity_poly.pdbx_seq_one_letter_code
_entity_poly.pdbx_strand_id
1 'polypeptide(L)'
;GIQIAGGFICQNDSGCCRQRTGNGYISGEEYLIYGTDSTKLTFARPEANENIQIADYEKRGLNISFFCRNDSAREEIVTLPVLMYKGYAARDDKGEVLEITDDGGHILQVCIPGGYAGTVSVRFVEPWYWRTAELVTLITAAGIVFFGIRKRRQR
;
A
#
# COMPACT_ATOMS: atom_id res chain seq x y z
N GLY A 1 -17.72 -30.44 -10.55
CA GLY A 1 -17.33 -31.02 -9.26
C GLY A 1 -16.91 -29.93 -8.30
N ILE A 2 -17.34 -30.00 -7.05
CA ILE A 2 -16.97 -29.04 -5.99
C ILE A 2 -15.63 -29.49 -5.41
N GLN A 3 -14.61 -28.64 -5.46
CA GLN A 3 -13.34 -28.87 -4.77
C GLN A 3 -13.22 -27.94 -3.58
N ILE A 4 -12.80 -28.47 -2.44
CA ILE A 4 -12.52 -27.71 -1.22
C ILE A 4 -11.01 -27.50 -1.17
N ALA A 5 -10.56 -26.27 -1.35
CA ALA A 5 -9.19 -25.85 -1.14
C ALA A 5 -9.16 -24.73 -0.09
N GLY A 6 -8.50 -24.98 1.03
CA GLY A 6 -8.27 -23.93 2.05
C GLY A 6 -9.52 -23.36 2.73
N GLY A 7 -10.59 -24.16 2.90
CA GLY A 7 -11.80 -23.74 3.59
C GLY A 7 -12.84 -22.98 2.76
N PHE A 8 -12.67 -22.89 1.45
CA PHE A 8 -13.64 -22.31 0.53
C PHE A 8 -14.20 -23.33 -0.44
N ILE A 9 -15.52 -23.24 -0.71
CA ILE A 9 -16.19 -24.04 -1.73
C ILE A 9 -16.01 -23.31 -3.06
N CYS A 10 -15.19 -23.88 -3.95
CA CYS A 10 -15.03 -23.36 -5.30
C CYS A 10 -15.96 -24.11 -6.25
N GLN A 11 -16.88 -23.42 -6.88
CA GLN A 11 -17.52 -23.91 -8.11
C GLN A 11 -16.57 -23.72 -9.28
N ASN A 12 -16.56 -24.70 -10.21
CA ASN A 12 -15.63 -24.81 -11.37
C ASN A 12 -15.78 -23.69 -12.43
N ASP A 13 -16.00 -22.47 -12.02
CA ASP A 13 -15.91 -21.32 -12.91
C ASP A 13 -14.53 -20.67 -12.76
N SER A 14 -13.89 -20.49 -13.87
CA SER A 14 -12.48 -20.17 -14.09
C SER A 14 -11.96 -18.85 -13.46
N GLY A 15 -12.64 -18.31 -12.47
CA GLY A 15 -12.25 -17.10 -11.78
C GLY A 15 -12.19 -17.19 -10.26
N CYS A 16 -12.74 -18.26 -9.64
CA CYS A 16 -13.01 -18.24 -8.20
C CYS A 16 -11.94 -18.87 -7.30
N CYS A 17 -10.94 -19.54 -7.85
CA CYS A 17 -9.92 -20.24 -7.06
C CYS A 17 -8.53 -19.62 -7.20
N ARG A 18 -8.38 -18.36 -6.84
CA ARG A 18 -7.04 -17.82 -6.58
C ARG A 18 -6.70 -18.03 -5.11
N GLN A 19 -5.58 -18.71 -4.87
CA GLN A 19 -5.04 -18.90 -3.54
C GLN A 19 -4.89 -17.54 -2.86
N ARG A 20 -5.46 -17.43 -1.68
CA ARG A 20 -5.28 -16.31 -0.78
C ARG A 20 -3.83 -16.28 -0.33
N THR A 21 -2.97 -15.62 -1.06
CA THR A 21 -1.67 -15.20 -0.51
C THR A 21 -1.96 -14.09 0.49
N GLY A 22 -1.33 -14.12 1.67
CA GLY A 22 -1.65 -13.26 2.82
C GLY A 22 -1.48 -11.75 2.63
N ASN A 23 -1.61 -11.24 1.43
CA ASN A 23 -1.42 -9.84 1.05
C ASN A 23 -2.68 -8.96 1.19
N GLY A 24 -3.75 -9.47 1.82
CA GLY A 24 -5.00 -8.72 1.93
C GLY A 24 -5.78 -8.60 0.61
N TYR A 25 -5.47 -9.45 -0.35
CA TYR A 25 -6.15 -9.52 -1.63
C TYR A 25 -7.59 -9.98 -1.50
N ILE A 26 -8.52 -9.25 -2.08
CA ILE A 26 -9.95 -9.59 -2.04
C ILE A 26 -10.28 -10.42 -3.29
N SER A 27 -10.85 -11.61 -3.06
CA SER A 27 -11.33 -12.47 -4.13
C SER A 27 -12.45 -11.76 -4.90
N GLY A 28 -12.32 -11.71 -6.23
CA GLY A 28 -13.34 -11.13 -7.10
C GLY A 28 -13.01 -9.78 -7.72
N GLU A 29 -11.86 -9.18 -7.37
CA GLU A 29 -11.36 -7.92 -7.98
C GLU A 29 -12.32 -6.71 -7.81
N GLU A 30 -13.36 -6.83 -6.98
CA GLU A 30 -14.47 -5.89 -6.85
C GLU A 30 -14.06 -4.48 -6.38
N TYR A 31 -12.88 -4.39 -5.71
CA TYR A 31 -12.37 -3.14 -5.15
C TYR A 31 -11.03 -2.72 -5.74
N LEU A 32 -10.64 -3.30 -6.87
CA LEU A 32 -9.42 -2.91 -7.57
C LEU A 32 -9.69 -1.72 -8.49
N ILE A 33 -8.69 -0.90 -8.70
CA ILE A 33 -8.73 0.17 -9.68
C ILE A 33 -8.89 -0.48 -11.07
N TYR A 34 -9.75 0.10 -11.92
CA TYR A 34 -9.93 -0.41 -13.28
C TYR A 34 -8.60 -0.44 -14.04
N GLY A 35 -8.27 -1.58 -14.62
CA GLY A 35 -6.99 -1.81 -15.32
C GLY A 35 -5.88 -2.40 -14.46
N THR A 36 -6.12 -2.69 -13.17
CA THR A 36 -5.14 -3.36 -12.32
C THR A 36 -4.90 -4.79 -12.78
N ASP A 37 -3.64 -5.16 -12.96
CA ASP A 37 -3.25 -6.55 -13.17
C ASP A 37 -3.15 -7.28 -11.82
N SER A 38 -4.26 -7.92 -11.43
CA SER A 38 -4.35 -8.65 -10.18
C SER A 38 -3.37 -9.84 -10.08
N THR A 39 -2.86 -10.33 -11.20
CA THR A 39 -1.90 -11.44 -11.21
C THR A 39 -0.59 -11.03 -10.52
N LYS A 40 -0.19 -9.79 -10.64
CA LYS A 40 1.00 -9.23 -10.01
C LYS A 40 0.88 -9.03 -8.50
N LEU A 41 -0.32 -9.05 -7.94
CA LEU A 41 -0.57 -9.00 -6.50
C LEU A 41 -0.47 -10.36 -5.82
N THR A 42 -0.28 -11.44 -6.57
CA THR A 42 -0.25 -12.80 -6.02
C THR A 42 1.11 -13.19 -5.43
N PHE A 43 2.16 -12.44 -5.73
CA PHE A 43 3.48 -12.69 -5.13
C PHE A 43 3.55 -12.14 -3.70
N ALA A 44 4.14 -12.94 -2.82
CA ALA A 44 4.20 -12.62 -1.38
C ALA A 44 5.41 -11.75 -1.00
N ARG A 45 6.33 -11.53 -1.90
CA ARG A 45 7.60 -10.82 -1.68
C ARG A 45 7.86 -9.80 -2.77
N PRO A 46 8.72 -8.78 -2.50
CA PRO A 46 9.19 -7.88 -3.53
C PRO A 46 9.88 -8.63 -4.66
N GLU A 47 9.70 -8.14 -5.88
CA GLU A 47 10.37 -8.64 -7.07
C GLU A 47 11.32 -7.57 -7.60
N ALA A 48 12.51 -7.99 -8.02
CA ALA A 48 13.52 -7.15 -8.61
C ALA A 48 14.33 -7.94 -9.65
N ASN A 49 15.16 -7.24 -10.42
CA ASN A 49 16.07 -7.88 -11.35
C ASN A 49 17.29 -8.51 -10.61
N GLU A 50 18.14 -9.19 -11.36
CA GLU A 50 19.30 -9.93 -10.84
C GLU A 50 20.34 -9.02 -10.15
N ASN A 51 20.34 -7.72 -10.44
CA ASN A 51 21.31 -6.77 -9.88
C ASN A 51 20.92 -6.29 -8.49
N ILE A 52 19.71 -6.61 -8.04
CA ILE A 52 19.19 -6.19 -6.73
C ILE A 52 19.07 -7.40 -5.81
N GLN A 53 19.70 -7.27 -4.66
CA GLN A 53 19.52 -8.21 -3.55
C GLN A 53 18.54 -7.60 -2.55
N ILE A 54 17.49 -8.37 -2.21
CA ILE A 54 16.46 -7.98 -1.23
C ILE A 54 16.53 -8.93 -0.06
N ALA A 55 16.58 -8.37 1.16
CA ALA A 55 16.54 -9.11 2.41
C ALA A 55 15.61 -8.42 3.42
N ASP A 56 15.32 -9.10 4.52
CA ASP A 56 14.60 -8.57 5.69
C ASP A 56 13.28 -7.88 5.33
N TYR A 57 12.56 -8.44 4.34
CA TYR A 57 11.26 -7.91 3.94
C TYR A 57 10.23 -8.09 5.06
N GLU A 58 9.68 -6.99 5.52
CA GLU A 58 8.63 -6.94 6.50
C GLU A 58 7.48 -6.03 6.03
N LYS A 59 6.25 -6.52 6.14
CA LYS A 59 5.03 -5.76 5.86
C LYS A 59 4.13 -5.75 7.08
N ARG A 60 3.88 -4.56 7.64
CA ARG A 60 2.96 -4.33 8.75
C ARG A 60 1.87 -3.34 8.32
N GLY A 61 0.74 -3.87 7.88
CA GLY A 61 -0.34 -3.06 7.32
C GLY A 61 0.10 -2.28 6.09
N LEU A 62 0.10 -0.96 6.16
CA LEU A 62 0.52 -0.05 5.07
C LEU A 62 2.02 0.32 5.13
N ASN A 63 2.73 -0.17 6.15
CA ASN A 63 4.16 0.06 6.28
C ASN A 63 4.93 -1.15 5.76
N ILE A 64 5.89 -0.89 4.89
CA ILE A 64 6.76 -1.90 4.30
C ILE A 64 8.19 -1.49 4.57
N SER A 65 9.04 -2.43 4.97
CA SER A 65 10.48 -2.21 5.08
C SER A 65 11.22 -3.41 4.50
N PHE A 66 12.34 -3.16 3.86
CA PHE A 66 13.22 -4.19 3.34
C PHE A 66 14.64 -3.66 3.21
N PHE A 67 15.61 -4.54 3.41
CA PHE A 67 16.98 -4.24 3.05
C PHE A 67 17.14 -4.43 1.54
N CYS A 68 17.81 -3.48 0.88
CA CYS A 68 18.03 -3.50 -0.54
C CYS A 68 19.47 -3.15 -0.86
N ARG A 69 20.10 -3.92 -1.75
CA ARG A 69 21.42 -3.64 -2.30
C ARG A 69 21.34 -3.70 -3.81
N ASN A 70 21.69 -2.59 -4.45
CA ASN A 70 21.80 -2.47 -5.89
C ASN A 70 23.29 -2.54 -6.28
N ASP A 71 23.70 -3.63 -6.85
CA ASP A 71 25.10 -3.86 -7.28
C ASP A 71 25.38 -3.25 -8.67
N SER A 72 24.37 -2.69 -9.34
CA SER A 72 24.55 -2.00 -10.63
C SER A 72 24.95 -0.52 -10.43
N ALA A 73 25.55 0.07 -11.45
CA ALA A 73 25.83 1.51 -11.48
C ALA A 73 24.59 2.36 -11.90
N ARG A 74 23.48 1.71 -12.24
CA ARG A 74 22.25 2.34 -12.72
C ARG A 74 21.15 2.23 -11.69
N GLU A 75 20.18 3.10 -11.82
CA GLU A 75 18.93 2.96 -11.10
C GLU A 75 18.19 1.70 -11.54
N GLU A 76 17.67 0.98 -10.57
CA GLU A 76 16.94 -0.27 -10.76
C GLU A 76 15.61 -0.22 -10.02
N ILE A 77 14.65 -1.03 -10.45
CA ILE A 77 13.29 -1.00 -9.95
C ILE A 77 13.02 -2.20 -9.07
N VAL A 78 12.43 -1.95 -7.91
CA VAL A 78 11.86 -2.97 -7.02
C VAL A 78 10.34 -2.87 -7.07
N THR A 79 9.68 -3.94 -7.48
CA THR A 79 8.22 -4.05 -7.52
C THR A 79 7.72 -4.65 -6.21
N LEU A 80 6.82 -3.94 -5.55
CA LEU A 80 6.25 -4.37 -4.27
C LEU A 80 4.85 -4.97 -4.49
N PRO A 81 4.46 -6.02 -3.74
CA PRO A 81 3.16 -6.68 -3.87
C PRO A 81 2.03 -5.85 -3.23
N VAL A 82 1.90 -4.61 -3.63
CA VAL A 82 0.88 -3.67 -3.15
C VAL A 82 0.41 -2.77 -4.29
N LEU A 83 -0.85 -2.35 -4.19
CA LEU A 83 -1.41 -1.38 -5.13
C LEU A 83 -0.77 -0.01 -4.93
N MET A 84 -0.48 0.65 -6.04
CA MET A 84 -0.04 2.02 -6.03
C MET A 84 -1.21 2.95 -5.73
N TYR A 85 -1.19 3.58 -4.56
CA TYR A 85 -2.12 4.65 -4.18
C TYR A 85 -1.38 5.96 -3.99
N LYS A 86 -2.07 7.04 -4.35
CA LYS A 86 -1.60 8.40 -4.07
C LYS A 86 -1.45 8.61 -2.56
N GLY A 87 -0.24 8.80 -2.10
CA GLY A 87 0.07 8.95 -0.67
C GLY A 87 1.16 8.00 -0.16
N TYR A 88 1.55 6.99 -0.93
CA TYR A 88 2.76 6.26 -0.59
C TYR A 88 4.00 7.15 -0.74
N ALA A 89 4.94 6.98 0.17
CA ALA A 89 6.27 7.60 0.11
C ALA A 89 7.33 6.57 0.48
N ALA A 90 8.37 6.48 -0.32
CA ALA A 90 9.54 5.65 -0.04
C ALA A 90 10.67 6.53 0.49
N ARG A 91 11.37 6.04 1.50
CA ARG A 91 12.55 6.68 2.07
C ARG A 91 13.64 5.66 2.32
N ASP A 92 14.86 6.11 2.18
CA ASP A 92 16.03 5.34 2.55
C ASP A 92 16.31 5.42 4.07
N ASP A 93 17.38 4.77 4.52
CA ASP A 93 17.83 4.76 5.91
C ASP A 93 18.34 6.12 6.39
N LYS A 94 18.68 7.05 5.49
CA LYS A 94 19.07 8.44 5.78
C LYS A 94 17.89 9.39 5.79
N GLY A 95 16.69 8.91 5.39
CA GLY A 95 15.47 9.70 5.29
C GLY A 95 15.31 10.42 3.95
N GLU A 96 16.18 10.18 2.97
CA GLU A 96 16.03 10.71 1.62
C GLU A 96 14.84 10.06 0.92
N VAL A 97 14.14 10.85 0.11
CA VAL A 97 12.97 10.38 -0.61
C VAL A 97 13.41 9.63 -1.86
N LEU A 98 12.95 8.39 -1.98
CA LEU A 98 13.13 7.58 -3.18
C LEU A 98 11.92 7.76 -4.10
N GLU A 99 12.16 7.75 -5.40
CA GLU A 99 11.11 7.86 -6.39
C GLU A 99 10.23 6.62 -6.39
N ILE A 100 8.92 6.85 -6.48
CA ILE A 100 7.90 5.81 -6.59
C ILE A 100 7.23 5.95 -7.94
N THR A 101 7.08 4.84 -8.63
CA THR A 101 6.43 4.76 -9.93
C THR A 101 5.31 3.71 -9.93
N ASP A 102 4.50 3.74 -10.98
CA ASP A 102 3.48 2.74 -11.29
C ASP A 102 3.99 1.89 -12.45
N ASP A 103 3.82 0.59 -12.37
CA ASP A 103 4.20 -0.34 -13.45
C ASP A 103 3.26 -0.29 -14.67
N GLY A 104 2.26 0.58 -14.67
CA GLY A 104 1.18 0.65 -15.65
C GLY A 104 0.00 -0.28 -15.36
N GLY A 105 0.11 -1.13 -14.34
CA GLY A 105 -0.95 -2.01 -13.82
C GLY A 105 -1.34 -1.69 -12.38
N HIS A 106 -1.07 -0.47 -11.94
CA HIS A 106 -1.33 0.03 -10.58
C HIS A 106 -0.59 -0.71 -9.47
N ILE A 107 0.56 -1.28 -9.78
CA ILE A 107 1.45 -1.90 -8.79
C ILE A 107 2.57 -0.93 -8.43
N LEU A 108 2.86 -0.85 -7.13
CA LEU A 108 3.86 0.06 -6.60
C LEU A 108 5.27 -0.38 -6.93
N GLN A 109 6.03 0.50 -7.54
CA GLN A 109 7.44 0.34 -7.83
C GLN A 109 8.27 1.41 -7.12
N VAL A 110 9.43 1.02 -6.61
CA VAL A 110 10.41 1.92 -5.98
C VAL A 110 11.69 1.92 -6.79
N CYS A 111 12.16 3.09 -7.17
CA CYS A 111 13.41 3.29 -7.87
C CYS A 111 14.58 3.30 -6.88
N ILE A 112 15.53 2.40 -7.06
CA ILE A 112 16.71 2.24 -6.19
C ILE A 112 17.94 2.77 -6.92
N PRO A 113 18.61 3.80 -6.40
CA PRO A 113 19.80 4.36 -7.03
C PRO A 113 20.93 3.33 -7.21
N GLY A 114 21.74 3.53 -8.23
CA GLY A 114 22.92 2.68 -8.46
C GLY A 114 23.90 2.72 -7.29
N GLY A 115 24.42 1.54 -6.90
CA GLY A 115 25.35 1.41 -5.80
C GLY A 115 24.74 1.61 -4.40
N TYR A 116 23.41 1.72 -4.30
CA TYR A 116 22.73 1.84 -3.00
C TYR A 116 22.81 0.53 -2.21
N ALA A 117 23.04 0.66 -0.90
CA ALA A 117 22.93 -0.45 0.04
C ALA A 117 22.39 0.09 1.37
N GLY A 118 21.19 -0.31 1.75
CA GLY A 118 20.52 0.18 2.96
C GLY A 118 19.09 -0.32 3.10
N THR A 119 18.41 0.15 4.13
CA THR A 119 17.03 -0.19 4.39
C THR A 119 16.10 0.83 3.74
N VAL A 120 15.17 0.34 2.92
CA VAL A 120 14.12 1.14 2.31
C VAL A 120 12.84 0.98 3.14
N SER A 121 12.22 2.11 3.46
CA SER A 121 10.93 2.17 4.16
C SER A 121 9.89 2.79 3.26
N VAL A 122 8.81 2.07 3.00
CA VAL A 122 7.66 2.56 2.22
C VAL A 122 6.47 2.68 3.16
N ARG A 123 5.87 3.87 3.22
CA ARG A 123 4.76 4.18 4.12
C ARG A 123 3.67 4.96 3.39
N PHE A 124 2.45 4.72 3.78
CA PHE A 124 1.35 5.58 3.37
C PHE A 124 1.33 6.83 4.27
N VAL A 125 1.47 8.00 3.64
CA VAL A 125 1.43 9.29 4.31
C VAL A 125 0.05 9.90 4.06
N GLU A 126 -0.70 10.08 5.13
CA GLU A 126 -2.03 10.70 5.04
C GLU A 126 -1.93 12.12 4.47
N PRO A 127 -2.77 12.46 3.47
CA PRO A 127 -2.81 13.80 2.94
C PRO A 127 -3.21 14.82 4.02
N TRP A 128 -2.55 15.97 4.06
CA TRP A 128 -2.77 17.01 5.06
C TRP A 128 -4.23 17.52 5.11
N TYR A 129 -4.96 17.44 4.02
CA TYR A 129 -6.35 17.89 3.95
C TYR A 129 -7.32 16.97 4.72
N TRP A 130 -6.94 15.75 5.06
CA TRP A 130 -7.74 14.89 5.95
C TRP A 130 -7.79 15.49 7.36
N ARG A 131 -6.67 16.03 7.84
CA ARG A 131 -6.61 16.72 9.15
C ARG A 131 -7.42 18.01 9.17
N THR A 132 -7.54 18.70 8.03
CA THR A 132 -8.42 19.89 7.95
C THR A 132 -9.89 19.51 8.05
N ALA A 133 -10.30 18.38 7.47
CA ALA A 133 -11.67 17.88 7.62
C ALA A 133 -12.01 17.52 9.07
N GLU A 134 -11.08 16.88 9.79
CA GLU A 134 -11.23 16.60 11.23
C GLU A 134 -11.39 17.91 12.05
N LEU A 135 -10.57 18.90 11.75
CA LEU A 135 -10.65 20.20 12.44
C LEU A 135 -12.02 20.90 12.22
N VAL A 136 -12.51 20.89 10.98
CA VAL A 136 -13.85 21.43 10.65
C VAL A 136 -14.94 20.71 11.45
N THR A 137 -14.86 19.40 11.54
CA THR A 137 -15.82 18.60 12.31
C THR A 137 -15.81 18.95 13.79
N LEU A 138 -14.62 19.10 14.39
CA LEU A 138 -14.47 19.49 15.80
C LEU A 138 -15.02 20.89 16.07
N ILE A 139 -14.72 21.87 15.19
CA ILE A 139 -15.24 23.24 15.32
C ILE A 139 -16.77 23.24 15.24
N THR A 140 -17.34 22.49 14.31
CA THR A 140 -18.79 22.38 14.13
C THR A 140 -19.44 21.76 15.37
N ALA A 141 -18.89 20.67 15.88
CA ALA A 141 -19.38 20.01 17.08
C ALA A 141 -19.33 20.96 18.32
N ALA A 142 -18.20 21.65 18.50
CA ALA A 142 -18.06 22.63 19.57
C ALA A 142 -19.08 23.79 19.46
N GLY A 143 -19.33 24.27 18.25
CA GLY A 143 -20.34 25.27 17.96
C GLY A 143 -21.76 24.82 18.35
N ILE A 144 -22.14 23.62 17.96
CA ILE A 144 -23.46 23.05 18.30
C ILE A 144 -23.63 22.95 19.84
N VAL A 145 -22.60 22.44 20.54
CA VAL A 145 -22.64 22.35 22.01
C VAL A 145 -22.75 23.72 22.63
N PHE A 146 -21.95 24.69 22.20
CA PHE A 146 -21.96 26.05 22.71
C PHE A 146 -23.33 26.71 22.55
N PHE A 147 -23.92 26.66 21.36
CA PHE A 147 -25.25 27.21 21.09
C PHE A 147 -26.34 26.48 21.88
N GLY A 148 -26.24 25.15 22.04
CA GLY A 148 -27.17 24.38 22.88
C GLY A 148 -27.17 24.79 24.35
N ILE A 149 -25.97 25.00 24.92
CA ILE A 149 -25.83 25.47 26.29
C ILE A 149 -26.36 26.89 26.45
N ARG A 150 -26.02 27.77 25.52
CA ARG A 150 -26.50 29.18 25.56
C ARG A 150 -28.02 29.26 25.50
N LYS A 151 -28.68 28.46 24.64
CA LYS A 151 -30.13 28.41 24.53
C LYS A 151 -30.80 27.89 25.82
N ARG A 152 -30.17 26.95 26.54
CA ARG A 152 -30.68 26.44 27.84
C ARG A 152 -30.59 27.47 28.96
N ARG A 153 -29.60 28.38 28.95
CA ARG A 153 -29.43 29.45 29.95
C ARG A 153 -30.40 30.62 29.77
N GLN A 154 -31.04 30.72 28.60
CA GLN A 154 -31.99 31.80 28.29
C GLN A 154 -33.46 31.40 28.53
N ARG A 155 -33.69 30.14 28.92
CA ARG A 155 -34.99 29.63 29.39
C ARG A 155 -35.01 29.50 30.91
#